data_fa77f10e277c06d79446b7c6ae131ad5
#
_entry.id   fa77f10e277c06d79446b7c6ae131ad5
#
_cell.length_a   1.000
_cell.length_b   1.000
_cell.length_c   1.000
_cell.angle_alpha   90.00
_cell.angle_beta   90.00
_cell.angle_gamma   90.00
#
_symmetry.space_group_name_H-M   'P 1'
#
loop_
_entity.id
_entity.type
_entity.pdbx_description
1 polymer ?
#
loop_
_entity_poly.entity_id
_entity_poly.type
_entity_poly.pdbx_seq_one_letter_code
_entity_poly.pdbx_strand_id
1 'polypeptide(L)'
;IGPTLNFDTYNSLFHYFSDSDISGGAGTGKGYEGDYEFLLRSHTENEIVLRGKKTKNIIRMTRLAEDATPYLAAAIRVDEEMNRLEGVLGFSGMMNGKELALLYTDSHTFNVVYDGQKTSTSFMPTATGIQFYLPVEVGGKELHRFTWSAANETLVAENAPDVVLKVDYDPEYII
;
A
#
# COMPACT_ATOMS: atom_id res chain seq x y z
N ILE A 1 -31.11 -7.38 -8.70
CA ILE A 1 -30.71 -6.04 -8.24
C ILE A 1 -30.56 -6.14 -6.74
N GLY A 2 -29.35 -5.92 -6.22
CA GLY A 2 -29.06 -5.97 -4.78
C GLY A 2 -28.92 -4.54 -4.19
N PRO A 3 -28.76 -4.41 -2.87
CA PRO A 3 -28.53 -3.12 -2.22
C PRO A 3 -27.25 -2.47 -2.75
N THR A 4 -27.29 -1.13 -2.85
CA THR A 4 -26.17 -0.32 -3.36
C THR A 4 -25.67 0.63 -2.29
N LEU A 5 -24.36 0.86 -2.28
CA LEU A 5 -23.70 1.94 -1.58
C LEU A 5 -23.26 2.97 -2.61
N ASN A 6 -23.71 4.21 -2.47
CA ASN A 6 -23.35 5.29 -3.36
C ASN A 6 -22.67 6.41 -2.55
N PHE A 7 -21.56 6.92 -3.09
CA PHE A 7 -20.88 8.09 -2.51
C PHE A 7 -21.38 9.34 -3.24
N ASP A 8 -22.55 9.86 -2.82
CA ASP A 8 -23.24 10.97 -3.51
C ASP A 8 -22.60 12.33 -3.21
N THR A 9 -21.95 12.49 -2.04
CA THR A 9 -21.17 13.68 -1.73
C THR A 9 -19.77 13.52 -2.30
N TYR A 10 -19.25 14.57 -2.94
CA TYR A 10 -17.91 14.51 -3.52
C TYR A 10 -16.88 14.05 -2.51
N ASN A 11 -16.16 13.01 -2.88
CA ASN A 11 -15.06 12.41 -2.13
C ASN A 11 -13.87 12.26 -3.07
N SER A 12 -12.75 12.88 -2.72
CA SER A 12 -11.55 12.92 -3.57
C SER A 12 -10.98 11.54 -3.91
N LEU A 13 -11.21 10.51 -3.08
CA LEU A 13 -10.72 9.16 -3.37
C LEU A 13 -11.56 8.44 -4.43
N PHE A 14 -12.90 8.61 -4.39
CA PHE A 14 -13.78 7.90 -5.31
C PHE A 14 -14.11 8.73 -6.54
N HIS A 15 -14.45 10.01 -6.36
CA HIS A 15 -14.89 10.86 -7.46
C HIS A 15 -13.74 11.27 -8.37
N TYR A 16 -12.53 11.49 -7.83
CA TYR A 16 -11.35 11.78 -8.66
C TYR A 16 -11.13 10.70 -9.73
N PHE A 17 -11.19 9.42 -9.36
CA PHE A 17 -11.01 8.32 -10.31
C PHE A 17 -12.23 8.04 -11.19
N SER A 18 -13.41 8.57 -10.85
CA SER A 18 -14.63 8.45 -11.64
C SER A 18 -14.91 9.66 -12.54
N ASP A 19 -14.23 10.79 -12.30
CA ASP A 19 -14.40 12.03 -13.03
C ASP A 19 -13.90 11.91 -14.46
N SER A 20 -14.80 12.14 -15.41
CA SER A 20 -14.50 12.07 -16.85
C SER A 20 -13.66 13.24 -17.37
N ASP A 21 -13.60 14.35 -16.62
CA ASP A 21 -12.90 15.56 -17.03
C ASP A 21 -11.42 15.60 -16.61
N ILE A 22 -10.98 14.62 -15.81
CA ILE A 22 -9.58 14.47 -15.42
C ILE A 22 -8.73 14.12 -16.64
N SER A 23 -7.68 14.88 -16.87
CA SER A 23 -6.71 14.61 -17.93
C SER A 23 -5.90 13.35 -17.64
N GLY A 24 -5.78 12.45 -18.62
CA GLY A 24 -5.11 11.16 -18.49
C GLY A 24 -6.10 10.00 -18.44
N GLY A 25 -5.69 8.88 -17.83
CA GLY A 25 -6.52 7.70 -17.72
C GLY A 25 -6.85 7.01 -19.04
N ALA A 26 -8.10 6.56 -19.22
CA ALA A 26 -8.55 5.74 -20.35
C ALA A 26 -8.79 6.53 -21.65
N GLY A 27 -8.54 7.84 -21.69
CA GLY A 27 -8.65 8.71 -22.85
C GLY A 27 -9.59 9.89 -22.62
N THR A 28 -9.74 10.72 -23.68
CA THR A 28 -10.54 11.96 -23.62
C THR A 28 -11.99 11.69 -23.17
N GLY A 29 -12.43 12.38 -22.13
CA GLY A 29 -13.78 12.28 -21.58
C GLY A 29 -14.06 10.98 -20.81
N LYS A 30 -13.04 10.17 -20.51
CA LYS A 30 -13.20 8.91 -19.79
C LYS A 30 -12.59 8.91 -18.37
N GLY A 31 -11.62 9.80 -18.11
CA GLY A 31 -10.88 9.81 -16.85
C GLY A 31 -10.25 8.43 -16.56
N TYR A 32 -10.20 8.04 -15.31
CA TYR A 32 -9.70 6.72 -14.89
C TYR A 32 -10.79 5.65 -14.82
N GLU A 33 -12.02 5.97 -15.23
CA GLU A 33 -13.16 5.05 -15.24
C GLU A 33 -13.50 4.39 -13.88
N GLY A 34 -13.12 5.02 -12.77
CA GLY A 34 -13.38 4.52 -11.42
C GLY A 34 -14.87 4.45 -11.06
N ASP A 35 -15.17 3.72 -10.00
CA ASP A 35 -16.51 3.60 -9.44
C ASP A 35 -16.70 4.53 -8.24
N TYR A 36 -17.88 5.13 -8.10
CA TYR A 36 -18.40 5.74 -6.87
C TYR A 36 -19.73 5.11 -6.45
N GLU A 37 -20.25 4.17 -7.23
CA GLU A 37 -21.44 3.38 -6.96
C GLU A 37 -21.08 1.89 -6.91
N PHE A 38 -21.52 1.23 -5.84
CA PHE A 38 -21.14 -0.15 -5.56
C PHE A 38 -22.35 -0.99 -5.21
N LEU A 39 -22.37 -2.24 -5.69
CA LEU A 39 -23.29 -3.26 -5.26
C LEU A 39 -22.75 -3.94 -4.00
N LEU A 40 -23.55 -4.00 -2.94
CA LEU A 40 -23.22 -4.77 -1.74
C LEU A 40 -23.34 -6.27 -2.09
N ARG A 41 -22.23 -7.00 -1.98
CA ARG A 41 -22.17 -8.45 -2.25
C ARG A 41 -22.42 -9.26 -0.99
N SER A 42 -21.77 -8.89 0.08
CA SER A 42 -21.94 -9.48 1.41
C SER A 42 -21.49 -8.53 2.49
N HIS A 43 -21.97 -8.76 3.71
CA HIS A 43 -21.46 -8.07 4.89
C HIS A 43 -21.52 -9.01 6.09
N THR A 44 -20.59 -8.80 7.00
CA THR A 44 -20.58 -9.32 8.37
C THR A 44 -20.41 -8.13 9.33
N GLU A 45 -20.27 -8.39 10.62
CA GLU A 45 -19.93 -7.34 11.58
C GLU A 45 -18.57 -6.66 11.27
N ASN A 46 -17.63 -7.43 10.72
CA ASN A 46 -16.24 -7.00 10.54
C ASN A 46 -15.78 -6.88 9.08
N GLU A 47 -16.61 -7.22 8.11
CA GLU A 47 -16.27 -7.15 6.69
C GLU A 47 -17.45 -6.69 5.84
N ILE A 48 -17.15 -5.84 4.86
CA ILE A 48 -18.06 -5.46 3.77
C ILE A 48 -17.39 -5.80 2.46
N VAL A 49 -18.09 -6.51 1.57
CA VAL A 49 -17.64 -6.82 0.21
C VAL A 49 -18.52 -6.06 -0.77
N LEU A 50 -17.89 -5.19 -1.54
CA LEU A 50 -18.52 -4.37 -2.55
C LEU A 50 -18.08 -4.78 -3.95
N ARG A 51 -18.94 -4.53 -4.95
CA ARG A 51 -18.59 -4.65 -6.37
C ARG A 51 -18.93 -3.36 -7.09
N GLY A 52 -17.96 -2.77 -7.75
CA GLY A 52 -18.14 -1.59 -8.58
C GLY A 52 -19.20 -1.82 -9.66
N LYS A 53 -20.08 -0.85 -9.86
CA LYS A 53 -21.11 -0.94 -10.90
C LYS A 53 -20.53 -0.86 -12.30
N LYS A 54 -19.50 -0.03 -12.49
CA LYS A 54 -18.84 0.23 -13.78
C LYS A 54 -17.72 -0.75 -14.03
N THR A 55 -16.68 -0.74 -13.19
CA THR A 55 -15.46 -1.54 -13.37
C THR A 55 -15.65 -3.02 -13.06
N LYS A 56 -16.65 -3.40 -12.25
CA LYS A 56 -16.86 -4.73 -11.70
C LYS A 56 -15.80 -5.18 -10.69
N ASN A 57 -14.89 -4.32 -10.32
CA ASN A 57 -13.87 -4.59 -9.30
C ASN A 57 -14.48 -4.93 -7.96
N ILE A 58 -13.82 -5.80 -7.23
CA ILE A 58 -14.23 -6.19 -5.87
C ILE A 58 -13.41 -5.38 -4.87
N ILE A 59 -14.11 -4.74 -3.94
CA ILE A 59 -13.50 -4.05 -2.79
C ILE A 59 -13.89 -4.81 -1.54
N ARG A 60 -12.90 -5.16 -0.72
CA ARG A 60 -13.09 -5.69 0.63
C ARG A 60 -12.72 -4.62 1.63
N MET A 61 -13.62 -4.32 2.54
CA MET A 61 -13.41 -3.37 3.63
C MET A 61 -13.50 -4.14 4.94
N THR A 62 -12.41 -4.16 5.69
CA THR A 62 -12.36 -4.77 7.03
C THR A 62 -12.55 -3.67 8.07
N ARG A 63 -13.38 -3.95 9.08
CA ARG A 63 -13.59 -3.02 10.19
C ARG A 63 -12.27 -2.80 10.95
N LEU A 64 -11.93 -1.54 11.16
CA LEU A 64 -10.83 -1.20 12.04
C LEU A 64 -11.18 -1.56 13.48
N ALA A 65 -10.32 -2.35 14.15
CA ALA A 65 -10.55 -2.81 15.52
C ALA A 65 -10.21 -1.74 16.57
N GLU A 66 -9.52 -0.69 16.18
CA GLU A 66 -9.00 0.40 17.01
C GLU A 66 -9.75 1.71 16.75
N ASP A 67 -9.54 2.71 17.60
CA ASP A 67 -10.00 4.07 17.31
C ASP A 67 -9.27 4.60 16.06
N ALA A 68 -10.04 5.04 15.06
CA ALA A 68 -9.52 5.51 13.79
C ALA A 68 -8.61 6.75 13.94
N THR A 69 -8.90 7.65 14.89
CA THR A 69 -8.15 8.91 15.04
C THR A 69 -6.70 8.68 15.45
N PRO A 70 -6.38 7.97 16.56
CA PRO A 70 -5.00 7.66 16.91
C PRO A 70 -4.31 6.74 15.89
N TYR A 71 -5.04 5.79 15.29
CA TYR A 71 -4.50 4.93 14.24
C TYR A 71 -4.02 5.74 13.04
N LEU A 72 -4.86 6.64 12.51
CA LEU A 72 -4.52 7.49 11.36
C LEU A 72 -3.37 8.44 11.69
N ALA A 73 -3.37 9.05 12.89
CA ALA A 73 -2.27 9.91 13.32
C ALA A 73 -0.92 9.15 13.39
N ALA A 74 -0.95 7.90 13.86
CA ALA A 74 0.24 7.05 13.88
C ALA A 74 0.70 6.64 12.46
N ALA A 75 -0.23 6.30 11.57
CA ALA A 75 0.09 5.96 10.19
C ALA A 75 0.68 7.16 9.42
N ILE A 76 0.12 8.36 9.59
CA ILE A 76 0.65 9.61 9.01
C ILE A 76 2.07 9.86 9.52
N ARG A 77 2.33 9.66 10.82
CA ARG A 77 3.66 9.83 11.39
C ARG A 77 4.68 8.86 10.77
N VAL A 78 4.32 7.59 10.59
CA VAL A 78 5.20 6.60 9.91
C VAL A 78 5.51 7.05 8.50
N ASP A 79 4.50 7.49 7.75
CA ASP A 79 4.68 8.01 6.39
C ASP A 79 5.62 9.22 6.35
N GLU A 80 5.41 10.18 7.24
CA GLU A 80 6.28 11.36 7.36
C GLU A 80 7.72 10.99 7.76
N GLU A 81 7.92 10.05 8.68
CA GLU A 81 9.24 9.59 9.11
C GLU A 81 10.00 8.96 7.94
N MET A 82 9.35 8.10 7.16
CA MET A 82 9.95 7.46 5.98
C MET A 82 10.25 8.48 4.87
N ASN A 83 9.32 9.41 4.61
CA ASN A 83 9.47 10.43 3.56
C ASN A 83 10.50 11.53 3.90
N ARG A 84 10.90 11.69 5.18
CA ARG A 84 11.97 12.62 5.59
C ARG A 84 13.38 12.11 5.32
N LEU A 85 13.52 10.83 5.03
CA LEU A 85 14.82 10.25 4.70
C LEU A 85 15.23 10.68 3.30
N GLU A 86 16.25 11.52 3.21
CA GLU A 86 16.76 12.02 1.92
C GLU A 86 17.76 11.04 1.30
N GLY A 87 17.76 10.93 -0.03
CA GLY A 87 18.70 10.06 -0.75
C GLY A 87 18.45 8.56 -0.57
N VAL A 88 17.23 8.15 -0.18
CA VAL A 88 16.89 6.73 0.02
C VAL A 88 16.54 6.06 -1.30
N LEU A 89 17.26 4.99 -1.64
CA LEU A 89 16.94 4.11 -2.75
C LEU A 89 15.86 3.07 -2.38
N GLY A 90 15.82 2.67 -1.10
CA GLY A 90 14.91 1.67 -0.60
C GLY A 90 15.36 1.04 0.71
N PHE A 91 15.10 -0.25 0.86
CA PHE A 91 15.47 -1.04 2.03
C PHE A 91 16.07 -2.36 1.59
N SER A 92 17.16 -2.78 2.19
CA SER A 92 17.81 -4.05 1.85
C SER A 92 18.24 -4.85 3.08
N GLY A 93 18.33 -6.17 2.91
CA GLY A 93 18.75 -7.09 3.96
C GLY A 93 18.86 -8.51 3.45
N MET A 94 19.06 -9.45 4.37
CA MET A 94 19.25 -10.86 4.02
C MET A 94 18.01 -11.69 4.37
N MET A 95 17.62 -12.57 3.46
CA MET A 95 16.60 -13.59 3.67
C MET A 95 17.05 -14.91 3.09
N ASN A 96 17.09 -15.99 3.88
CA ASN A 96 17.54 -17.31 3.46
C ASN A 96 18.95 -17.29 2.80
N GLY A 97 19.85 -16.44 3.29
CA GLY A 97 21.23 -16.31 2.76
C GLY A 97 21.35 -15.56 1.43
N LYS A 98 20.26 -14.96 0.92
CA LYS A 98 20.25 -14.14 -0.28
C LYS A 98 19.78 -12.72 0.06
N GLU A 99 20.19 -11.76 -0.74
CA GLU A 99 19.75 -10.38 -0.60
C GLU A 99 18.26 -10.25 -0.98
N LEU A 100 17.52 -9.55 -0.14
CA LEU A 100 16.16 -9.05 -0.39
C LEU A 100 16.20 -7.52 -0.37
N ALA A 101 15.71 -6.88 -1.43
CA ALA A 101 15.61 -5.44 -1.52
C ALA A 101 14.20 -4.99 -1.87
N LEU A 102 13.76 -3.90 -1.23
CA LEU A 102 12.56 -3.15 -1.56
C LEU A 102 13.01 -1.80 -2.12
N LEU A 103 13.07 -1.67 -3.44
CA LEU A 103 13.56 -0.47 -4.11
C LEU A 103 12.40 0.44 -4.49
N TYR A 104 12.44 1.70 -4.08
CA TYR A 104 11.42 2.68 -4.46
C TYR A 104 11.35 2.86 -5.97
N THR A 105 10.13 2.93 -6.51
CA THR A 105 9.84 3.35 -7.88
C THR A 105 9.04 4.64 -7.90
N ASP A 106 8.29 4.88 -6.85
CA ASP A 106 7.64 6.14 -6.50
C ASP A 106 7.38 6.16 -4.98
N SER A 107 6.68 7.18 -4.46
CA SER A 107 6.49 7.40 -3.02
C SER A 107 5.86 6.23 -2.25
N HIS A 108 5.04 5.40 -2.91
CA HIS A 108 4.31 4.29 -2.26
C HIS A 108 4.36 2.99 -3.07
N THR A 109 5.38 2.82 -3.92
CA THR A 109 5.56 1.61 -4.71
C THR A 109 6.99 1.11 -4.64
N PHE A 110 7.15 -0.18 -4.38
CA PHE A 110 8.42 -0.88 -4.40
C PHE A 110 8.53 -1.84 -5.59
N ASN A 111 9.75 -2.00 -6.07
CA ASN A 111 10.19 -3.24 -6.67
C ASN A 111 10.79 -4.12 -5.58
N VAL A 112 10.15 -5.24 -5.31
CA VAL A 112 10.69 -6.30 -4.45
C VAL A 112 11.64 -7.12 -5.30
N VAL A 113 12.92 -7.10 -4.95
CA VAL A 113 14.00 -7.82 -5.68
C VAL A 113 14.55 -8.94 -4.80
N TYR A 114 14.51 -10.16 -5.30
CA TYR A 114 15.04 -11.33 -4.60
C TYR A 114 15.50 -12.39 -5.60
N ASP A 115 16.71 -12.93 -5.45
CA ASP A 115 17.25 -13.98 -6.32
C ASP A 115 17.14 -13.68 -7.83
N GLY A 116 17.36 -12.42 -8.22
CA GLY A 116 17.23 -11.94 -9.61
C GLY A 116 15.79 -11.78 -10.12
N GLN A 117 14.80 -12.13 -9.32
CA GLN A 117 13.39 -11.89 -9.62
C GLN A 117 12.97 -10.51 -9.10
N LYS A 118 12.07 -9.85 -9.84
CA LYS A 118 11.56 -8.52 -9.53
C LYS A 118 10.05 -8.52 -9.60
N THR A 119 9.39 -8.11 -8.52
CA THR A 119 7.93 -7.98 -8.43
C THR A 119 7.58 -6.56 -7.97
N SER A 120 6.74 -5.86 -8.71
CA SER A 120 6.25 -4.54 -8.30
C SER A 120 5.06 -4.70 -7.34
N THR A 121 5.07 -3.92 -6.26
CA THR A 121 3.97 -3.87 -5.28
C THR A 121 3.83 -2.48 -4.73
N SER A 122 2.58 -2.04 -4.54
CA SER A 122 2.30 -0.79 -3.81
C SER A 122 2.01 -1.10 -2.35
N PHE A 123 2.26 -0.12 -1.50
CA PHE A 123 2.05 -0.22 -0.06
C PHE A 123 1.28 0.98 0.50
N MET A 124 0.76 0.82 1.69
CA MET A 124 0.20 1.90 2.49
C MET A 124 0.88 1.95 3.86
N PRO A 125 1.06 3.14 4.46
CA PRO A 125 1.50 3.25 5.84
C PRO A 125 0.42 2.71 6.79
N THR A 126 0.87 2.14 7.91
CA THR A 126 0.04 1.67 9.02
C THR A 126 0.49 2.34 10.32
N ALA A 127 -0.23 2.12 11.41
CA ALA A 127 0.14 2.70 12.70
C ALA A 127 1.53 2.26 13.21
N THR A 128 2.05 1.14 12.72
CA THR A 128 3.33 0.55 13.17
C THR A 128 4.38 0.41 12.08
N GLY A 129 4.05 0.68 10.82
CA GLY A 129 4.97 0.50 9.70
C GLY A 129 4.26 0.57 8.35
N ILE A 130 4.46 -0.42 7.49
CA ILE A 130 3.84 -0.47 6.16
C ILE A 130 3.14 -1.81 5.90
N GLN A 131 2.17 -1.78 5.00
CA GLN A 131 1.49 -2.96 4.50
C GLN A 131 1.40 -2.93 2.98
N PHE A 132 1.83 -3.98 2.30
CA PHE A 132 1.57 -4.15 0.88
C PHE A 132 0.07 -4.32 0.62
N TYR A 133 -0.46 -3.79 -0.48
CA TYR A 133 -1.85 -4.01 -0.86
C TYR A 133 -2.14 -5.49 -1.16
N LEU A 134 -1.19 -6.16 -1.78
CA LEU A 134 -1.23 -7.60 -2.01
C LEU A 134 0.06 -8.23 -1.44
N PRO A 135 -0.05 -9.37 -0.76
CA PRO A 135 1.13 -10.11 -0.33
C PRO A 135 2.05 -10.47 -1.50
N VAL A 136 3.34 -10.49 -1.25
CA VAL A 136 4.35 -10.89 -2.25
C VAL A 136 5.06 -12.15 -1.76
N GLU A 137 4.99 -13.21 -2.58
CA GLU A 137 5.69 -14.46 -2.34
C GLU A 137 7.17 -14.33 -2.71
N VAL A 138 8.06 -14.51 -1.73
CA VAL A 138 9.51 -14.40 -1.90
C VAL A 138 10.21 -15.51 -1.12
N GLY A 139 11.04 -16.30 -1.80
CA GLY A 139 11.87 -17.33 -1.13
C GLY A 139 11.09 -18.30 -0.25
N GLY A 140 9.83 -18.60 -0.60
CA GLY A 140 8.95 -19.48 0.16
C GLY A 140 8.29 -18.80 1.38
N LYS A 141 8.39 -17.49 1.49
CA LYS A 141 7.69 -16.68 2.51
C LYS A 141 6.75 -15.69 1.82
N GLU A 142 5.58 -15.46 2.42
CA GLU A 142 4.65 -14.41 2.02
C GLU A 142 4.99 -13.14 2.80
N LEU A 143 5.46 -12.09 2.12
CA LEU A 143 5.73 -10.79 2.72
C LEU A 143 4.50 -9.88 2.53
N HIS A 144 3.98 -9.31 3.62
CA HIS A 144 2.79 -8.48 3.57
C HIS A 144 2.87 -7.25 4.46
N ARG A 145 3.28 -7.41 5.73
CA ARG A 145 3.38 -6.35 6.72
C ARG A 145 4.78 -6.23 7.28
N PHE A 146 5.17 -4.99 7.55
CA PHE A 146 6.47 -4.67 8.13
C PHE A 146 6.29 -3.64 9.23
N THR A 147 6.99 -3.86 10.35
CA THR A 147 7.11 -2.86 11.41
C THR A 147 8.27 -1.92 11.08
N TRP A 148 8.04 -0.62 11.19
CA TRP A 148 9.04 0.43 11.01
C TRP A 148 9.70 0.80 12.34
N SER A 149 11.00 1.00 12.33
CA SER A 149 11.78 1.56 13.43
C SER A 149 12.56 2.77 12.93
N ALA A 150 12.09 3.97 13.25
CA ALA A 150 12.80 5.21 12.88
C ALA A 150 14.18 5.32 13.57
N ALA A 151 14.31 4.82 14.80
CA ALA A 151 15.58 4.86 15.55
C ALA A 151 16.67 3.98 14.93
N ASN A 152 16.29 2.89 14.27
CA ASN A 152 17.22 1.94 13.63
C ASN A 152 17.20 2.04 12.10
N GLU A 153 16.28 2.81 11.55
CA GLU A 153 16.01 2.93 10.11
C GLU A 153 15.81 1.56 9.46
N THR A 154 14.89 0.76 10.05
CA THR A 154 14.65 -0.61 9.60
C THR A 154 13.19 -0.92 9.41
N LEU A 155 12.91 -1.78 8.43
CA LEU A 155 11.66 -2.52 8.27
C LEU A 155 11.87 -3.98 8.69
N VAL A 156 11.01 -4.50 9.56
CA VAL A 156 11.03 -5.90 10.00
C VAL A 156 9.74 -6.57 9.55
N ALA A 157 9.85 -7.67 8.81
CA ALA A 157 8.68 -8.41 8.35
C ALA A 157 7.95 -9.08 9.53
N GLU A 158 6.64 -8.83 9.70
CA GLU A 158 5.88 -9.33 10.87
C GLU A 158 5.80 -10.86 10.93
N ASN A 159 5.65 -11.51 9.77
CA ASN A 159 5.58 -12.97 9.67
C ASN A 159 6.94 -13.65 9.45
N ALA A 160 8.01 -12.89 9.41
CA ALA A 160 9.38 -13.34 9.24
C ALA A 160 10.35 -12.41 9.99
N PRO A 161 10.38 -12.41 11.33
CA PRO A 161 11.11 -11.42 12.13
C PRO A 161 12.64 -11.53 11.98
N ASP A 162 13.14 -12.60 11.38
CA ASP A 162 14.52 -12.75 10.93
C ASP A 162 14.84 -11.91 9.68
N VAL A 163 13.83 -11.42 8.95
CA VAL A 163 13.97 -10.53 7.80
C VAL A 163 13.94 -9.08 8.30
N VAL A 164 15.12 -8.52 8.47
CA VAL A 164 15.36 -7.13 8.85
C VAL A 164 15.98 -6.41 7.68
N LEU A 165 15.26 -5.40 7.16
CA LEU A 165 15.70 -4.60 6.02
C LEU A 165 16.11 -3.23 6.54
N LYS A 166 17.32 -2.80 6.25
CA LYS A 166 17.85 -1.47 6.59
C LYS A 166 17.63 -0.51 5.42
N VAL A 167 17.52 0.76 5.74
CA VAL A 167 17.51 1.82 4.72
C VAL A 167 18.77 1.71 3.86
N ASP A 168 18.58 1.78 2.56
CA ASP A 168 19.63 1.78 1.54
C ASP A 168 19.72 3.17 0.93
N TYR A 169 20.83 3.85 1.16
CA TYR A 169 21.06 5.21 0.72
C TYR A 169 21.85 5.25 -0.59
N ASP A 170 21.55 6.22 -1.43
CA ASP A 170 22.35 6.52 -2.61
C ASP A 170 23.77 6.94 -2.16
N PRO A 171 24.83 6.23 -2.58
CA PRO A 171 26.20 6.58 -2.22
C PRO A 171 26.61 7.99 -2.63
N GLU A 172 25.98 8.56 -3.66
CA GLU A 172 26.26 9.93 -4.12
C GLU A 172 25.61 11.00 -3.21
N TYR A 173 24.67 10.61 -2.35
CA TYR A 173 23.97 11.51 -1.42
C TYR A 173 24.65 11.61 -0.05
N ILE A 174 25.55 10.69 0.27
CA ILE A 174 26.30 10.66 1.53
C ILE A 174 27.56 11.51 1.33
N ILE A 175 27.47 12.83 1.57
CA ILE A 175 28.60 13.75 1.57
C ILE A 175 29.04 14.03 3.01
#